data_5de12976f2c0148714efe551272cb5d6
#
_entry.id   5de12976f2c0148714efe551272cb5d6
#
_cell.length_a   1.000
_cell.length_b   1.000
_cell.length_c   1.000
_cell.angle_alpha   90.00
_cell.angle_beta   90.00
_cell.angle_gamma   90.00
#
_symmetry.space_group_name_H-M   'P 1'
#
loop_
_entity.id
_entity.type
_entity.pdbx_description
1 polymer ?
#
loop_
_entity_poly.entity_id
_entity_poly.type
_entity_poly.pdbx_seq_one_letter_code
_entity_poly.pdbx_strand_id
1 'polypeptide(L)'
;MPPPEKLASARRGEAGPDGGTRLGGTRPGRRHPSRAGASLPSVPGILTADQILATGHSIAAVQQRDGAIGWPDGHVDAWNHVECVMALSACGLRSAARHGYDWLRAAQRPDGSWPKVSADGTVLDDARESNHAAYPAVGVLHELQVTGDDAFADRMWPVVRKGIEFALGLQQPRGEIIWQRRGDDTPGAYALLTGSSSMHHALRCAVALAEYVGEPQPDWELAAGQLGHAVACHGEAFADKSTFSMDWYYPVLGGPLRGAAAAERLAAGWDTFVVPGLGIRCVSDQPWVTGAETCELALALDAIGDHSRALDLFDQVQHLRDPSGSYWTGWQFANRKHFPNERSSWTAAAVILAADTLSGATGGSGIFATAAPWWAVGSPVDAAACGCETPEARLPSGG
;
A
#
# COMPACT_ATOMS: atom_id res chain seq x y z
N MET A 1 1.24 -11.37 -67.76
CA MET A 1 1.36 -10.15 -68.59
C MET A 1 1.43 -8.98 -67.67
N PRO A 2 2.31 -8.02 -67.93
CA PRO A 2 2.88 -7.08 -66.97
C PRO A 2 2.12 -5.74 -66.85
N PRO A 3 2.60 -4.82 -65.95
CA PRO A 3 1.97 -3.52 -65.65
C PRO A 3 2.37 -2.41 -66.60
N PRO A 4 1.86 -1.21 -66.45
CA PRO A 4 2.69 -0.02 -66.66
C PRO A 4 2.67 0.94 -65.44
N GLU A 5 3.80 1.33 -64.94
CA GLU A 5 4.72 2.44 -65.22
C GLU A 5 4.16 3.86 -64.92
N LYS A 6 4.82 4.44 -63.96
CA LYS A 6 5.36 5.79 -63.71
C LYS A 6 4.78 7.01 -64.47
N LEU A 7 4.58 8.06 -63.70
CA LEU A 7 5.14 9.39 -64.06
C LEU A 7 5.36 10.27 -62.81
N ALA A 8 6.60 10.70 -62.62
CA ALA A 8 7.05 11.66 -61.64
C ALA A 8 6.82 13.08 -62.12
N SER A 9 6.52 14.01 -61.22
CA SER A 9 6.74 15.43 -61.47
C SER A 9 7.10 16.10 -60.14
N ALA A 10 8.35 16.58 -60.10
CA ALA A 10 8.90 17.41 -59.04
C ALA A 10 8.41 18.86 -59.16
N ARG A 11 8.06 19.49 -58.06
CA ARG A 11 8.24 20.95 -57.88
C ARG A 11 8.81 21.23 -56.52
N ARG A 12 9.94 21.95 -56.48
CA ARG A 12 10.59 22.60 -55.36
C ARG A 12 9.79 23.87 -54.99
N GLY A 13 9.75 24.17 -53.70
CA GLY A 13 9.22 25.43 -53.17
C GLY A 13 9.56 25.57 -51.69
N GLU A 14 10.67 26.20 -51.45
CA GLU A 14 11.06 27.19 -50.45
C GLU A 14 10.75 26.93 -48.96
N ALA A 15 11.85 26.90 -48.20
CA ALA A 15 11.96 26.97 -46.75
C ALA A 15 11.58 28.33 -46.20
N GLY A 16 10.68 28.39 -45.23
CA GLY A 16 10.47 29.51 -44.30
C GLY A 16 10.83 29.05 -42.89
N PRO A 17 11.59 29.83 -42.11
CA PRO A 17 11.97 29.49 -40.77
C PRO A 17 10.88 29.96 -39.78
N ASP A 18 10.01 29.09 -39.32
CA ASP A 18 9.20 29.38 -38.15
C ASP A 18 9.84 28.73 -36.94
N GLY A 19 10.64 29.54 -36.25
CA GLY A 19 11.13 29.32 -34.91
C GLY A 19 10.00 29.42 -33.90
N GLY A 20 9.25 28.35 -33.74
CA GLY A 20 8.32 28.17 -32.64
C GLY A 20 9.12 27.97 -31.35
N THR A 21 9.44 29.04 -30.67
CA THR A 21 9.92 29.07 -29.29
C THR A 21 8.86 28.35 -28.43
N ARG A 22 9.12 27.10 -28.03
CA ARG A 22 8.38 26.50 -26.93
C ARG A 22 8.58 27.40 -25.73
N LEU A 23 7.53 28.15 -25.38
CA LEU A 23 7.45 28.82 -24.09
C LEU A 23 7.60 27.73 -23.02
N GLY A 24 8.79 27.67 -22.44
CA GLY A 24 9.04 26.91 -21.22
C GLY A 24 8.19 27.51 -20.13
N GLY A 25 6.98 27.00 -19.98
CA GLY A 25 6.16 27.26 -18.80
C GLY A 25 6.97 26.78 -17.60
N THR A 26 7.44 27.72 -16.78
CA THR A 26 7.95 27.42 -15.44
C THR A 26 6.85 26.69 -14.70
N ARG A 27 7.00 25.37 -14.48
CA ARG A 27 6.13 24.62 -13.59
C ARG A 27 6.10 25.37 -12.24
N PRO A 28 4.92 25.67 -11.66
CA PRO A 28 4.86 26.28 -10.33
C PRO A 28 5.71 25.42 -9.39
N GLY A 29 6.56 26.05 -8.57
CA GLY A 29 7.52 25.36 -7.72
C GLY A 29 6.82 24.30 -6.89
N ARG A 30 7.23 23.04 -7.05
CA ARG A 30 6.72 21.91 -6.28
C ARG A 30 6.93 22.22 -4.79
N ARG A 31 5.88 22.13 -4.00
CA ARG A 31 5.98 22.30 -2.56
C ARG A 31 6.55 20.99 -1.99
N HIS A 32 7.82 20.98 -1.64
CA HIS A 32 8.37 19.87 -0.87
C HIS A 32 7.76 19.85 0.53
N PRO A 33 7.37 18.68 1.08
CA PRO A 33 7.14 18.55 2.50
C PRO A 33 8.38 19.06 3.24
N SER A 34 8.19 19.76 4.36
CA SER A 34 9.32 20.31 5.12
C SER A 34 10.26 19.15 5.44
N ARG A 35 11.54 19.30 5.07
CA ARG A 35 12.61 18.40 5.51
C ARG A 35 12.73 18.52 7.04
N ALA A 36 11.91 17.77 7.79
CA ALA A 36 12.27 17.39 9.13
C ALA A 36 13.60 16.64 9.02
N GLY A 37 14.59 16.98 9.83
CA GLY A 37 15.92 16.38 9.73
C GLY A 37 15.76 14.86 9.80
N ALA A 38 16.12 14.17 8.71
CA ALA A 38 15.95 12.73 8.61
C ALA A 38 16.81 12.06 9.71
N SER A 39 16.16 11.61 10.76
CA SER A 39 16.74 10.74 11.80
C SER A 39 16.32 9.31 11.54
N LEU A 40 17.09 8.35 12.01
CA LEU A 40 16.65 6.96 12.02
C LEU A 40 15.46 6.82 12.98
N PRO A 41 14.44 6.04 12.61
CA PRO A 41 13.35 5.73 13.51
C PRO A 41 13.86 5.13 14.82
N SER A 42 13.24 5.50 15.93
CA SER A 42 13.51 4.89 17.23
C SER A 42 12.36 5.18 18.18
N VAL A 43 11.99 4.20 19.01
CA VAL A 43 10.94 4.35 20.01
C VAL A 43 11.59 4.22 21.39
N PRO A 44 11.72 5.32 22.15
CA PRO A 44 12.45 5.32 23.42
C PRO A 44 11.91 4.27 24.39
N GLY A 45 12.83 3.48 24.97
CA GLY A 45 12.46 2.42 25.91
C GLY A 45 12.05 1.08 25.25
N ILE A 46 11.75 1.07 23.94
CA ILE A 46 11.28 -0.12 23.21
C ILE A 46 12.30 -0.57 22.17
N LEU A 47 12.66 0.30 21.21
CA LEU A 47 13.53 -0.06 20.09
C LEU A 47 14.45 1.10 19.72
N THR A 48 15.76 0.86 19.75
CA THR A 48 16.79 1.87 19.45
C THR A 48 16.99 2.05 17.95
N ALA A 49 17.59 3.18 17.55
CA ALA A 49 17.97 3.44 16.15
C ALA A 49 18.93 2.37 15.59
N ASP A 50 19.89 1.90 16.39
CA ASP A 50 20.81 0.83 15.96
C ASP A 50 20.07 -0.50 15.73
N GLN A 51 19.09 -0.80 16.56
CA GLN A 51 18.26 -2.00 16.39
C GLN A 51 17.37 -1.90 15.14
N ILE A 52 16.81 -0.74 14.87
CA ILE A 52 16.06 -0.45 13.62
C ILE A 52 16.98 -0.62 12.40
N LEU A 53 18.17 -0.05 12.45
CA LEU A 53 19.14 -0.18 11.35
C LEU A 53 19.54 -1.64 11.12
N ALA A 54 19.75 -2.42 12.20
CA ALA A 54 20.03 -3.85 12.10
C ALA A 54 18.85 -4.61 11.43
N THR A 55 17.60 -4.21 11.73
CA THR A 55 16.42 -4.76 11.07
C THR A 55 16.38 -4.38 9.58
N GLY A 56 16.69 -3.13 9.22
CA GLY A 56 16.81 -2.72 7.82
C GLY A 56 17.90 -3.51 7.07
N HIS A 57 19.04 -3.76 7.70
CA HIS A 57 20.08 -4.60 7.11
C HIS A 57 19.65 -6.06 6.93
N SER A 58 18.78 -6.61 7.80
CA SER A 58 18.24 -7.96 7.62
C SER A 58 17.35 -8.06 6.39
N ILE A 59 16.58 -7.00 6.07
CA ILE A 59 15.78 -6.92 4.83
C ILE A 59 16.72 -6.80 3.61
N ALA A 60 17.72 -5.92 3.67
CA ALA A 60 18.66 -5.74 2.57
C ALA A 60 19.46 -7.01 2.27
N ALA A 61 19.73 -7.86 3.29
CA ALA A 61 20.47 -9.11 3.14
C ALA A 61 19.73 -10.19 2.34
N VAL A 62 18.39 -10.14 2.29
CA VAL A 62 17.57 -11.08 1.50
C VAL A 62 17.17 -10.51 0.15
N GLN A 63 17.58 -9.27 -0.18
CA GLN A 63 17.34 -8.68 -1.48
C GLN A 63 18.10 -9.44 -2.57
N GLN A 64 17.39 -9.85 -3.61
CA GLN A 64 17.94 -10.59 -4.76
C GLN A 64 18.78 -9.67 -5.66
N ARG A 65 19.54 -10.26 -6.58
CA ARG A 65 20.44 -9.52 -7.48
C ARG A 65 19.72 -8.56 -8.43
N ASP A 66 18.48 -8.85 -8.76
CA ASP A 66 17.63 -8.00 -9.60
C ASP A 66 16.89 -6.92 -8.80
N GLY A 67 16.98 -6.95 -7.48
CA GLY A 67 16.34 -5.99 -6.57
C GLY A 67 15.08 -6.51 -5.88
N ALA A 68 14.57 -7.69 -6.25
CA ALA A 68 13.42 -8.30 -5.60
C ALA A 68 13.68 -8.57 -4.11
N ILE A 69 12.65 -8.41 -3.28
CA ILE A 69 12.70 -8.78 -1.87
C ILE A 69 11.56 -9.76 -1.63
N GLY A 70 11.92 -11.00 -1.36
CA GLY A 70 10.97 -12.10 -1.25
C GLY A 70 10.72 -12.53 0.19
N TRP A 71 9.83 -13.49 0.28
CA TRP A 71 9.55 -14.30 1.46
C TRP A 71 10.70 -15.28 1.73
N PRO A 72 10.75 -15.92 2.91
CA PRO A 72 11.81 -16.86 3.25
C PRO A 72 11.95 -18.07 2.32
N ASP A 73 10.89 -18.45 1.64
CA ASP A 73 10.88 -19.51 0.61
C ASP A 73 11.30 -19.04 -0.79
N GLY A 74 11.62 -17.74 -0.92
CA GLY A 74 12.09 -17.12 -2.16
C GLY A 74 10.99 -16.57 -3.07
N HIS A 75 9.71 -16.79 -2.76
CA HIS A 75 8.66 -16.18 -3.56
C HIS A 75 8.54 -14.66 -3.31
N VAL A 76 8.07 -13.93 -4.31
CA VAL A 76 7.91 -12.48 -4.31
C VAL A 76 6.50 -12.13 -4.76
N ASP A 77 5.86 -11.24 -4.03
CA ASP A 77 4.69 -10.49 -4.45
C ASP A 77 4.96 -8.98 -4.36
N ALA A 78 4.20 -8.19 -5.12
CA ALA A 78 4.46 -6.76 -5.22
C ALA A 78 4.10 -5.99 -3.95
N TRP A 79 3.13 -6.44 -3.14
CA TRP A 79 2.71 -5.75 -1.92
C TRP A 79 3.80 -5.81 -0.85
N ASN A 80 4.17 -7.02 -0.44
CA ASN A 80 5.20 -7.21 0.59
C ASN A 80 6.56 -6.64 0.16
N HIS A 81 6.88 -6.75 -1.14
CA HIS A 81 8.07 -6.12 -1.71
C HIS A 81 8.07 -4.60 -1.50
N VAL A 82 6.95 -3.91 -1.78
CA VAL A 82 6.84 -2.45 -1.61
C VAL A 82 7.00 -2.06 -0.15
N GLU A 83 6.41 -2.77 0.81
CA GLU A 83 6.59 -2.48 2.24
C GLU A 83 8.04 -2.63 2.68
N CYS A 84 8.72 -3.67 2.21
CA CYS A 84 10.14 -3.84 2.45
C CYS A 84 10.98 -2.67 1.90
N VAL A 85 10.66 -2.20 0.70
CA VAL A 85 11.37 -1.06 0.09
C VAL A 85 11.10 0.24 0.85
N MET A 86 9.86 0.46 1.33
CA MET A 86 9.52 1.60 2.19
C MET A 86 10.32 1.56 3.50
N ALA A 87 10.44 0.40 4.13
CA ALA A 87 11.24 0.22 5.34
C ALA A 87 12.73 0.50 5.12
N LEU A 88 13.30 0.06 3.98
CA LEU A 88 14.68 0.39 3.59
C LEU A 88 14.86 1.90 3.42
N SER A 89 13.87 2.60 2.85
CA SER A 89 13.89 4.05 2.72
C SER A 89 13.88 4.75 4.08
N ALA A 90 13.00 4.32 5.00
CA ALA A 90 12.92 4.86 6.36
C ALA A 90 14.23 4.66 7.15
N CYS A 91 14.94 3.54 6.90
CA CYS A 91 16.28 3.27 7.47
C CYS A 91 17.43 4.03 6.79
N GLY A 92 17.16 4.81 5.74
CA GLY A 92 18.22 5.49 4.97
C GLY A 92 19.06 4.57 4.10
N LEU A 93 18.68 3.30 3.92
CA LEU A 93 19.32 2.33 3.04
C LEU A 93 18.97 2.56 1.56
N ARG A 94 19.22 3.79 1.10
CA ARG A 94 18.75 4.33 -0.17
C ARG A 94 19.12 3.50 -1.40
N SER A 95 20.32 2.91 -1.41
CA SER A 95 20.77 2.09 -2.55
C SER A 95 19.91 0.84 -2.69
N ALA A 96 19.64 0.15 -1.59
CA ALA A 96 18.78 -1.03 -1.56
C ALA A 96 17.32 -0.66 -1.91
N ALA A 97 16.80 0.44 -1.34
CA ALA A 97 15.45 0.91 -1.66
C ALA A 97 15.31 1.21 -3.17
N ARG A 98 16.25 1.96 -3.77
CA ARG A 98 16.22 2.25 -5.20
C ARG A 98 16.29 1.01 -6.07
N HIS A 99 17.12 0.04 -5.71
CA HIS A 99 17.21 -1.23 -6.40
C HIS A 99 15.88 -1.99 -6.35
N GLY A 100 15.17 -1.97 -5.22
CA GLY A 100 13.82 -2.53 -5.12
C GLY A 100 12.80 -1.82 -6.02
N TYR A 101 12.80 -0.48 -6.07
CA TYR A 101 11.93 0.26 -7.00
C TYR A 101 12.28 0.02 -8.48
N ASP A 102 13.55 -0.19 -8.82
CA ASP A 102 13.95 -0.54 -10.18
C ASP A 102 13.43 -1.91 -10.57
N TRP A 103 13.45 -2.90 -9.65
CA TRP A 103 12.80 -4.19 -9.87
C TRP A 103 11.29 -4.03 -10.06
N LEU A 104 10.62 -3.29 -9.20
CA LEU A 104 9.17 -3.06 -9.28
C LEU A 104 8.78 -2.51 -10.66
N ARG A 105 9.56 -1.55 -11.18
CA ARG A 105 9.36 -0.98 -12.52
C ARG A 105 9.64 -1.97 -13.64
N ALA A 106 10.68 -2.78 -13.51
CA ALA A 106 11.09 -3.76 -14.53
C ALA A 106 10.15 -4.97 -14.60
N ALA A 107 9.59 -5.39 -13.45
CA ALA A 107 8.69 -6.54 -13.35
C ALA A 107 7.22 -6.19 -13.70
N GLN A 108 6.86 -4.90 -13.84
CA GLN A 108 5.51 -4.49 -14.20
C GLN A 108 5.14 -4.97 -15.61
N ARG A 109 3.99 -5.61 -15.73
CA ARG A 109 3.42 -6.06 -17.01
C ARG A 109 2.89 -4.88 -17.83
N PRO A 110 2.70 -5.06 -19.16
CA PRO A 110 2.15 -4.01 -20.01
C PRO A 110 0.79 -3.49 -19.58
N ASP A 111 -0.05 -4.33 -18.95
CA ASP A 111 -1.37 -3.99 -18.42
C ASP A 111 -1.32 -3.25 -17.06
N GLY A 112 -0.13 -3.03 -16.50
CA GLY A 112 0.06 -2.34 -15.23
C GLY A 112 0.12 -3.23 -14.00
N SER A 113 -0.12 -4.52 -14.14
CA SER A 113 -0.14 -5.49 -13.05
C SER A 113 1.23 -6.14 -12.80
N TRP A 114 1.27 -6.94 -11.74
CA TRP A 114 2.34 -7.91 -11.44
C TRP A 114 1.74 -9.30 -11.30
N PRO A 115 2.52 -10.38 -11.53
CA PRO A 115 2.08 -11.73 -11.16
C PRO A 115 1.77 -11.77 -9.67
N LYS A 116 0.79 -12.59 -9.28
CA LYS A 116 0.45 -12.78 -7.88
C LYS A 116 1.65 -13.33 -7.10
N VAL A 117 2.34 -14.31 -7.67
CA VAL A 117 3.54 -14.93 -7.08
C VAL A 117 4.58 -15.17 -8.16
N SER A 118 5.80 -14.77 -7.91
CA SER A 118 6.99 -15.11 -8.71
C SER A 118 8.14 -15.56 -7.83
N ALA A 119 9.07 -16.34 -8.34
CA ALA A 119 10.32 -16.68 -7.68
C ALA A 119 11.43 -16.83 -8.73
N ASP A 120 12.62 -16.31 -8.44
CA ASP A 120 13.80 -16.38 -9.34
C ASP A 120 13.48 -15.96 -10.78
N GLY A 121 12.67 -14.90 -10.95
CA GLY A 121 12.23 -14.40 -12.25
C GLY A 121 11.20 -15.30 -12.96
N THR A 122 10.75 -16.39 -12.35
CA THR A 122 9.72 -17.28 -12.88
C THR A 122 8.37 -16.97 -12.26
N VAL A 123 7.32 -16.87 -13.07
CA VAL A 123 5.94 -16.72 -12.60
C VAL A 123 5.44 -18.06 -12.09
N LEU A 124 5.05 -18.12 -10.81
CA LEU A 124 4.49 -19.31 -10.15
C LEU A 124 2.95 -19.27 -10.12
N ASP A 125 2.36 -18.11 -9.91
CA ASP A 125 0.92 -17.86 -10.01
C ASP A 125 0.69 -16.64 -10.89
N ASP A 126 0.06 -16.86 -12.05
CA ASP A 126 -0.18 -15.82 -13.05
C ASP A 126 -1.43 -14.98 -12.81
N ALA A 127 -2.18 -15.23 -11.75
CA ALA A 127 -3.21 -14.31 -11.29
C ALA A 127 -2.59 -12.94 -10.97
N ARG A 128 -3.39 -11.88 -11.06
CA ARG A 128 -2.95 -10.49 -10.86
C ARG A 128 -3.88 -9.84 -9.87
N GLU A 129 -3.36 -9.59 -8.67
CA GLU A 129 -4.14 -8.98 -7.60
C GLU A 129 -4.25 -7.46 -7.80
N SER A 130 -5.45 -6.92 -7.65
CA SER A 130 -5.72 -5.49 -7.75
C SER A 130 -4.98 -4.68 -6.69
N ASN A 131 -4.88 -5.22 -5.47
CA ASN A 131 -4.13 -4.59 -4.39
C ASN A 131 -2.62 -4.54 -4.70
N HIS A 132 -2.04 -5.63 -5.21
CA HIS A 132 -0.63 -5.65 -5.65
C HIS A 132 -0.35 -4.60 -6.73
N ALA A 133 -1.31 -4.36 -7.62
CA ALA A 133 -1.17 -3.36 -8.67
C ALA A 133 -1.29 -1.92 -8.16
N ALA A 134 -2.14 -1.67 -7.17
CA ALA A 134 -2.37 -0.33 -6.64
C ALA A 134 -1.31 0.10 -5.61
N TYR A 135 -0.80 -0.81 -4.80
CA TYR A 135 0.05 -0.50 -3.64
C TYR A 135 1.39 0.19 -3.95
N PRO A 136 2.00 0.05 -5.14
CA PRO A 136 3.15 0.86 -5.55
C PRO A 136 2.96 2.38 -5.39
N ALA A 137 1.72 2.87 -5.46
CA ALA A 137 1.43 4.29 -5.21
C ALA A 137 1.78 4.72 -3.78
N VAL A 138 1.55 3.86 -2.79
CA VAL A 138 1.92 4.11 -1.38
C VAL A 138 3.43 4.21 -1.25
N GLY A 139 4.16 3.22 -1.80
CA GLY A 139 5.63 3.20 -1.73
C GLY A 139 6.27 4.40 -2.43
N VAL A 140 5.81 4.75 -3.62
CA VAL A 140 6.37 5.88 -4.39
C VAL A 140 6.12 7.21 -3.68
N LEU A 141 4.93 7.41 -3.10
CA LEU A 141 4.65 8.61 -2.32
C LEU A 141 5.50 8.66 -1.05
N HIS A 142 5.63 7.55 -0.34
CA HIS A 142 6.49 7.44 0.83
C HIS A 142 7.95 7.78 0.51
N GLU A 143 8.54 7.20 -0.54
CA GLU A 143 9.91 7.51 -0.98
C GLU A 143 10.07 8.99 -1.31
N LEU A 144 9.09 9.60 -2.02
CA LEU A 144 9.09 11.02 -2.29
C LEU A 144 9.08 11.87 -1.02
N GLN A 145 8.29 11.47 -0.02
CA GLN A 145 8.22 12.15 1.28
C GLN A 145 9.53 12.02 2.08
N VAL A 146 10.15 10.84 2.06
CA VAL A 146 11.42 10.57 2.77
C VAL A 146 12.58 11.30 2.11
N THR A 147 12.64 11.33 0.76
CA THR A 147 13.84 11.79 0.04
C THR A 147 13.70 13.17 -0.59
N GLY A 148 12.50 13.60 -0.97
CA GLY A 148 12.24 14.79 -1.76
C GLY A 148 12.80 14.68 -3.18
N ASP A 149 12.91 13.46 -3.75
CA ASP A 149 13.49 13.24 -5.07
C ASP A 149 12.43 13.33 -6.17
N ASP A 150 12.32 14.51 -6.79
CA ASP A 150 11.41 14.78 -7.91
C ASP A 150 11.64 13.87 -9.11
N ALA A 151 12.92 13.62 -9.43
CA ALA A 151 13.28 12.79 -10.57
C ALA A 151 12.86 11.33 -10.36
N PHE A 152 12.88 10.86 -9.12
CA PHE A 152 12.34 9.56 -8.76
C PHE A 152 10.81 9.52 -8.97
N ALA A 153 10.09 10.51 -8.45
CA ALA A 153 8.63 10.58 -8.62
C ALA A 153 8.23 10.61 -10.10
N ASP A 154 8.88 11.46 -10.90
CA ASP A 154 8.63 11.53 -12.35
C ASP A 154 8.93 10.21 -13.06
N ARG A 155 9.98 9.49 -12.67
CA ARG A 155 10.35 8.18 -13.24
C ARG A 155 9.36 7.08 -12.88
N MET A 156 8.83 7.09 -11.65
CA MET A 156 7.91 6.08 -11.15
C MET A 156 6.45 6.38 -11.46
N TRP A 157 6.11 7.62 -11.81
CA TRP A 157 4.73 8.00 -12.14
C TRP A 157 4.04 7.09 -13.18
N PRO A 158 4.68 6.73 -14.32
CA PRO A 158 4.06 5.80 -15.28
C PRO A 158 3.75 4.42 -14.68
N VAL A 159 4.55 3.96 -13.71
CA VAL A 159 4.34 2.69 -13.02
C VAL A 159 3.10 2.77 -12.14
N VAL A 160 3.00 3.82 -11.33
CA VAL A 160 1.85 4.10 -10.47
C VAL A 160 0.58 4.21 -11.31
N ARG A 161 0.61 5.03 -12.37
CA ARG A 161 -0.56 5.26 -13.22
C ARG A 161 -1.12 3.97 -13.79
N LYS A 162 -0.28 3.14 -14.40
CA LYS A 162 -0.71 1.85 -14.97
C LYS A 162 -1.26 0.89 -13.91
N GLY A 163 -0.63 0.82 -12.73
CA GLY A 163 -1.08 -0.02 -11.64
C GLY A 163 -2.48 0.38 -11.13
N ILE A 164 -2.72 1.67 -10.98
CA ILE A 164 -4.03 2.21 -10.59
C ILE A 164 -5.08 1.97 -11.70
N GLU A 165 -4.73 2.22 -12.97
CA GLU A 165 -5.63 1.95 -14.11
C GLU A 165 -6.04 0.47 -14.16
N PHE A 166 -5.11 -0.47 -13.90
CA PHE A 166 -5.42 -1.89 -13.79
C PHE A 166 -6.40 -2.18 -12.66
N ALA A 167 -6.16 -1.66 -11.46
CA ALA A 167 -7.03 -1.88 -10.30
C ALA A 167 -8.44 -1.31 -10.54
N LEU A 168 -8.54 -0.09 -11.09
CA LEU A 168 -9.81 0.55 -11.41
C LEU A 168 -10.58 -0.17 -12.52
N GLY A 169 -9.89 -0.87 -13.43
CA GLY A 169 -10.52 -1.76 -14.41
C GLY A 169 -11.28 -2.93 -13.78
N LEU A 170 -11.15 -3.15 -12.47
CA LEU A 170 -11.86 -4.16 -11.69
C LEU A 170 -12.89 -3.57 -10.71
N GLN A 171 -13.08 -2.23 -10.69
CA GLN A 171 -14.05 -1.58 -9.84
C GLN A 171 -15.48 -1.88 -10.31
N GLN A 172 -16.35 -2.19 -9.35
CA GLN A 172 -17.74 -2.53 -9.59
C GLN A 172 -18.66 -1.30 -9.41
N PRO A 173 -19.89 -1.32 -9.91
CA PRO A 173 -20.81 -0.19 -9.79
C PRO A 173 -21.14 0.27 -8.37
N ARG A 174 -20.99 -0.56 -7.35
CA ARG A 174 -21.17 -0.16 -5.94
C ARG A 174 -19.92 0.49 -5.33
N GLY A 175 -18.76 0.42 -6.02
CA GLY A 175 -17.49 0.99 -5.60
C GLY A 175 -16.44 -0.02 -5.15
N GLU A 176 -16.81 -1.26 -4.79
CA GLU A 176 -15.86 -2.31 -4.45
C GLU A 176 -14.99 -2.71 -5.64
N ILE A 177 -13.76 -3.17 -5.37
CA ILE A 177 -12.83 -3.62 -6.40
C ILE A 177 -12.62 -5.13 -6.28
N ILE A 178 -12.86 -5.87 -7.36
CA ILE A 178 -12.61 -7.31 -7.42
C ILE A 178 -11.13 -7.58 -7.15
N TRP A 179 -10.84 -8.53 -6.26
CA TRP A 179 -9.53 -8.72 -5.68
C TRP A 179 -8.44 -9.15 -6.65
N GLN A 180 -8.81 -9.82 -7.75
CA GLN A 180 -7.84 -10.27 -8.76
C GLN A 180 -8.45 -10.43 -10.16
N ARG A 181 -7.57 -10.47 -11.15
CA ARG A 181 -7.81 -11.03 -12.48
C ARG A 181 -7.07 -12.36 -12.57
N ARG A 182 -7.73 -13.41 -13.03
CA ARG A 182 -7.13 -14.75 -13.17
C ARG A 182 -6.11 -14.80 -14.31
N GLY A 183 -5.30 -15.87 -14.36
CA GLY A 183 -4.33 -16.10 -15.43
C GLY A 183 -4.97 -16.19 -16.84
N ASP A 184 -6.23 -16.62 -16.94
CA ASP A 184 -7.03 -16.63 -18.18
C ASP A 184 -7.67 -15.26 -18.53
N ASP A 185 -7.27 -14.21 -17.85
CA ASP A 185 -7.73 -12.84 -17.99
C ASP A 185 -9.18 -12.57 -17.52
N THR A 186 -9.84 -13.53 -16.90
CA THR A 186 -11.18 -13.32 -16.33
C THR A 186 -11.10 -12.66 -14.95
N PRO A 187 -12.03 -11.72 -14.61
CA PRO A 187 -12.13 -11.20 -13.26
C PRO A 187 -12.40 -12.30 -12.23
N GLY A 188 -11.92 -12.12 -11.00
CA GLY A 188 -12.30 -12.92 -9.85
C GLY A 188 -13.80 -12.78 -9.53
N ALA A 189 -14.28 -13.59 -8.60
CA ALA A 189 -15.70 -13.66 -8.28
C ALA A 189 -16.14 -12.74 -7.13
N TYR A 190 -15.20 -12.11 -6.40
CA TYR A 190 -15.49 -11.34 -5.20
C TYR A 190 -14.45 -10.25 -4.94
N ALA A 191 -14.83 -9.29 -4.11
CA ALA A 191 -13.95 -8.29 -3.52
C ALA A 191 -13.56 -8.70 -2.09
N LEU A 192 -12.38 -8.26 -1.63
CA LEU A 192 -11.91 -8.43 -0.26
C LEU A 192 -11.97 -7.08 0.48
N LEU A 193 -12.48 -7.09 1.70
CA LEU A 193 -12.58 -5.88 2.53
C LEU A 193 -11.18 -5.30 2.84
N THR A 194 -10.25 -6.16 3.25
CA THR A 194 -8.83 -5.81 3.47
C THR A 194 -8.21 -5.21 2.21
N GLY A 195 -8.29 -5.91 1.07
CA GLY A 195 -7.72 -5.45 -0.19
C GLY A 195 -8.33 -4.13 -0.66
N SER A 196 -9.65 -3.98 -0.56
CA SER A 196 -10.36 -2.74 -0.92
C SER A 196 -9.98 -1.57 0.00
N SER A 197 -9.77 -1.81 1.28
CA SER A 197 -9.30 -0.79 2.23
C SER A 197 -7.87 -0.34 1.89
N SER A 198 -6.99 -1.28 1.58
CA SER A 198 -5.61 -0.98 1.13
C SER A 198 -5.61 -0.23 -0.21
N MET A 199 -6.46 -0.62 -1.16
CA MET A 199 -6.59 0.07 -2.45
C MET A 199 -7.16 1.48 -2.29
N HIS A 200 -8.07 1.72 -1.34
CA HIS A 200 -8.52 3.08 -1.01
C HIS A 200 -7.33 3.95 -0.60
N HIS A 201 -6.47 3.46 0.30
CA HIS A 201 -5.25 4.17 0.69
C HIS A 201 -4.32 4.42 -0.50
N ALA A 202 -4.10 3.40 -1.33
CA ALA A 202 -3.26 3.50 -2.53
C ALA A 202 -3.81 4.53 -3.54
N LEU A 203 -5.13 4.57 -3.75
CA LEU A 203 -5.78 5.58 -4.60
C LEU A 203 -5.57 7.00 -4.06
N ARG A 204 -5.68 7.20 -2.74
CA ARG A 204 -5.41 8.51 -2.11
C ARG A 204 -3.96 8.94 -2.33
N CYS A 205 -3.02 8.01 -2.18
CA CYS A 205 -1.60 8.26 -2.48
C CYS A 205 -1.38 8.58 -3.96
N ALA A 206 -2.05 7.86 -4.86
CA ALA A 206 -1.94 8.08 -6.30
C ALA A 206 -2.51 9.43 -6.74
N VAL A 207 -3.63 9.88 -6.17
CA VAL A 207 -4.19 11.22 -6.40
C VAL A 207 -3.20 12.30 -5.97
N ALA A 208 -2.60 12.16 -4.79
CA ALA A 208 -1.59 13.09 -4.30
C ALA A 208 -0.34 13.13 -5.22
N LEU A 209 0.12 11.99 -5.72
CA LEU A 209 1.20 11.92 -6.71
C LEU A 209 0.81 12.57 -8.03
N ALA A 210 -0.42 12.33 -8.52
CA ALA A 210 -0.94 12.94 -9.75
C ALA A 210 -0.92 14.47 -9.68
N GLU A 211 -1.38 15.04 -8.58
CA GLU A 211 -1.29 16.48 -8.33
C GLU A 211 0.16 16.96 -8.28
N TYR A 212 1.02 16.22 -7.57
CA TYR A 212 2.42 16.56 -7.42
C TYR A 212 3.17 16.60 -8.75
N VAL A 213 2.94 15.63 -9.63
CA VAL A 213 3.57 15.58 -10.96
C VAL A 213 2.90 16.53 -11.97
N GLY A 214 1.76 17.11 -11.64
CA GLY A 214 1.01 18.03 -12.48
C GLY A 214 0.12 17.34 -13.53
N GLU A 215 -0.30 16.11 -13.24
CA GLU A 215 -1.25 15.32 -14.06
C GLU A 215 -2.48 14.91 -13.23
N PRO A 216 -3.31 15.85 -12.72
CA PRO A 216 -4.44 15.56 -11.85
C PRO A 216 -5.39 14.54 -12.46
N GLN A 217 -5.94 13.65 -11.62
CA GLN A 217 -6.79 12.53 -12.01
C GLN A 217 -8.14 12.59 -11.25
N PRO A 218 -9.09 13.44 -11.66
CA PRO A 218 -10.37 13.61 -10.95
C PRO A 218 -11.21 12.33 -10.92
N ASP A 219 -11.11 11.47 -11.93
CA ASP A 219 -11.81 10.19 -11.93
C ASP A 219 -11.30 9.23 -10.84
N TRP A 220 -10.01 9.34 -10.46
CA TRP A 220 -9.46 8.54 -9.37
C TRP A 220 -9.95 9.03 -8.00
N GLU A 221 -10.18 10.34 -7.85
CA GLU A 221 -10.80 10.89 -6.63
C GLU A 221 -12.22 10.34 -6.45
N LEU A 222 -13.00 10.35 -7.54
CA LEU A 222 -14.34 9.79 -7.54
C LEU A 222 -14.31 8.29 -7.21
N ALA A 223 -13.42 7.54 -7.86
CA ALA A 223 -13.25 6.11 -7.62
C ALA A 223 -12.83 5.81 -6.16
N ALA A 224 -11.92 6.60 -5.58
CA ALA A 224 -11.54 6.49 -4.18
C ALA A 224 -12.71 6.77 -3.24
N GLY A 225 -13.53 7.79 -3.55
CA GLY A 225 -14.74 8.11 -2.80
C GLY A 225 -15.77 6.97 -2.85
N GLN A 226 -16.02 6.39 -4.01
CA GLN A 226 -16.92 5.24 -4.19
C GLN A 226 -16.42 4.01 -3.43
N LEU A 227 -15.11 3.70 -3.53
CA LEU A 227 -14.50 2.58 -2.81
C LEU A 227 -14.57 2.78 -1.29
N GLY A 228 -14.23 3.99 -0.80
CA GLY A 228 -14.33 4.33 0.62
C GLY A 228 -15.76 4.19 1.14
N HIS A 229 -16.75 4.63 0.36
CA HIS A 229 -18.16 4.46 0.68
C HIS A 229 -18.56 2.98 0.75
N ALA A 230 -18.16 2.17 -0.26
CA ALA A 230 -18.43 0.73 -0.24
C ALA A 230 -17.85 0.06 1.01
N VAL A 231 -16.60 0.36 1.37
CA VAL A 231 -15.95 -0.20 2.59
C VAL A 231 -16.68 0.23 3.86
N ALA A 232 -17.12 1.50 3.94
CA ALA A 232 -17.74 2.04 5.15
C ALA A 232 -19.19 1.59 5.34
N CYS A 233 -19.94 1.41 4.24
CA CYS A 233 -21.40 1.29 4.28
C CYS A 233 -21.96 -0.03 3.71
N HIS A 234 -21.16 -0.79 2.95
CA HIS A 234 -21.61 -1.95 2.19
C HIS A 234 -20.78 -3.19 2.45
N GLY A 235 -20.67 -3.61 3.73
CA GLY A 235 -19.92 -4.79 4.15
C GLY A 235 -20.32 -6.08 3.40
N GLU A 236 -21.56 -6.17 2.97
CA GLU A 236 -22.11 -7.29 2.19
C GLU A 236 -21.58 -7.37 0.74
N ALA A 237 -20.90 -6.34 0.25
CA ALA A 237 -20.25 -6.35 -1.06
C ALA A 237 -18.93 -7.15 -1.06
N PHE A 238 -18.43 -7.50 0.12
CA PHE A 238 -17.15 -8.17 0.30
C PHE A 238 -17.35 -9.62 0.74
N ALA A 239 -16.41 -10.50 0.34
CA ALA A 239 -16.39 -11.86 0.84
C ALA A 239 -16.15 -11.85 2.35
N ASP A 240 -16.91 -12.65 3.09
CA ASP A 240 -16.72 -12.79 4.54
C ASP A 240 -15.36 -13.40 4.87
N LYS A 241 -14.50 -12.58 5.46
CA LYS A 241 -13.19 -12.91 6.02
C LYS A 241 -13.06 -12.42 7.47
N SER A 242 -14.19 -12.27 8.16
CA SER A 242 -14.28 -11.71 9.52
C SER A 242 -13.45 -12.48 10.57
N THR A 243 -13.04 -13.72 10.27
CA THR A 243 -12.10 -14.47 11.12
C THR A 243 -10.65 -13.98 11.02
N PHE A 244 -10.29 -13.18 10.00
CA PHE A 244 -8.96 -12.62 9.83
C PHE A 244 -8.87 -11.22 10.44
N SER A 245 -7.81 -10.97 11.20
CA SER A 245 -7.62 -9.68 11.87
C SER A 245 -7.52 -8.49 10.89
N MET A 246 -6.97 -8.72 9.70
CA MET A 246 -6.85 -7.67 8.67
C MET A 246 -8.23 -7.12 8.26
N ASP A 247 -9.26 -7.95 8.14
CA ASP A 247 -10.61 -7.46 7.84
C ASP A 247 -11.19 -6.58 8.97
N TRP A 248 -10.70 -6.76 10.19
CA TRP A 248 -11.09 -5.93 11.32
C TRP A 248 -10.46 -4.54 11.28
N TYR A 249 -9.13 -4.42 11.15
CA TYR A 249 -8.46 -3.12 11.31
C TYR A 249 -8.15 -2.38 10.00
N TYR A 250 -8.08 -3.05 8.84
CA TYR A 250 -7.76 -2.39 7.56
C TYR A 250 -8.73 -1.28 7.14
N PRO A 251 -10.05 -1.35 7.40
CA PRO A 251 -10.94 -0.22 7.14
C PRO A 251 -10.55 1.06 7.88
N VAL A 252 -9.86 0.94 9.00
CA VAL A 252 -9.26 2.06 9.74
C VAL A 252 -7.89 2.42 9.17
N LEU A 253 -6.99 1.45 9.01
CA LEU A 253 -5.63 1.67 8.49
C LEU A 253 -5.67 2.30 7.09
N GLY A 254 -6.47 1.74 6.18
CA GLY A 254 -6.62 2.22 4.79
C GLY A 254 -7.41 3.51 4.64
N GLY A 255 -8.07 3.98 5.69
CA GLY A 255 -8.69 5.31 5.72
C GLY A 255 -10.19 5.44 5.49
N PRO A 256 -10.92 4.45 5.00
CA PRO A 256 -12.38 4.57 4.85
C PRO A 256 -13.12 4.89 6.14
N LEU A 257 -12.69 4.32 7.27
CA LEU A 257 -13.25 4.62 8.58
C LEU A 257 -12.35 5.58 9.36
N ARG A 258 -12.98 6.60 9.98
CA ARG A 258 -12.32 7.62 10.81
C ARG A 258 -13.18 8.00 12.00
N GLY A 259 -12.61 8.74 12.94
CA GLY A 259 -13.33 9.27 14.12
C GLY A 259 -13.98 8.18 14.96
N ALA A 260 -15.23 8.40 15.35
CA ALA A 260 -15.99 7.51 16.25
C ALA A 260 -16.19 6.12 15.63
N ALA A 261 -16.53 6.03 14.34
CA ALA A 261 -16.76 4.76 13.66
C ALA A 261 -15.49 3.88 13.64
N ALA A 262 -14.32 4.48 13.45
CA ALA A 262 -13.04 3.77 13.54
C ALA A 262 -12.77 3.26 14.96
N ALA A 263 -12.97 4.09 15.96
CA ALA A 263 -12.77 3.73 17.37
C ALA A 263 -13.72 2.59 17.79
N GLU A 264 -14.99 2.65 17.40
CA GLU A 264 -16.00 1.62 17.66
C GLU A 264 -15.61 0.29 17.00
N ARG A 265 -15.17 0.35 15.74
CA ARG A 265 -14.72 -0.87 15.02
C ARG A 265 -13.53 -1.51 15.70
N LEU A 266 -12.51 -0.74 16.09
CA LEU A 266 -11.34 -1.29 16.78
C LEU A 266 -11.72 -1.82 18.18
N ALA A 267 -12.62 -1.17 18.89
CA ALA A 267 -13.12 -1.68 20.17
C ALA A 267 -13.89 -3.00 20.01
N ALA A 268 -14.71 -3.15 18.98
CA ALA A 268 -15.54 -4.33 18.76
C ALA A 268 -14.72 -5.62 18.52
N GLY A 269 -13.57 -5.56 17.87
CA GLY A 269 -12.72 -6.72 17.60
C GLY A 269 -11.62 -6.97 18.64
N TRP A 270 -11.46 -6.07 19.61
CA TRP A 270 -10.31 -6.06 20.53
C TRP A 270 -10.15 -7.39 21.28
N ASP A 271 -11.18 -7.85 21.98
CA ASP A 271 -11.13 -9.08 22.77
C ASP A 271 -11.02 -10.35 21.92
N THR A 272 -11.40 -10.25 20.64
CA THR A 272 -11.30 -11.37 19.70
C THR A 272 -9.86 -11.58 19.23
N PHE A 273 -9.17 -10.51 18.90
CA PHE A 273 -7.87 -10.58 18.23
C PHE A 273 -6.69 -10.30 19.14
N VAL A 274 -6.81 -9.40 20.13
CA VAL A 274 -5.68 -9.03 20.98
C VAL A 274 -5.41 -10.13 22.02
N VAL A 275 -4.15 -10.57 22.08
CA VAL A 275 -3.64 -11.48 23.10
C VAL A 275 -2.70 -10.69 24.00
N PRO A 276 -3.12 -10.35 25.23
CA PRO A 276 -2.35 -9.49 26.12
C PRO A 276 -0.90 -9.95 26.30
N GLY A 277 0.05 -9.04 26.07
CA GLY A 277 1.49 -9.28 26.19
C GLY A 277 2.14 -10.01 25.02
N LEU A 278 1.36 -10.35 23.97
CA LEU A 278 1.88 -11.08 22.81
C LEU A 278 1.61 -10.40 21.45
N GLY A 279 0.61 -9.53 21.35
CA GLY A 279 0.18 -8.92 20.10
C GLY A 279 -1.18 -9.40 19.64
N ILE A 280 -1.44 -9.49 18.32
CA ILE A 280 -2.75 -9.90 17.80
C ILE A 280 -2.70 -11.22 17.06
N ARG A 281 -3.82 -11.93 17.09
CA ARG A 281 -4.03 -13.14 16.26
C ARG A 281 -4.16 -12.73 14.79
N CYS A 282 -3.53 -13.50 13.91
CA CYS A 282 -3.82 -13.40 12.47
C CYS A 282 -5.24 -13.89 12.18
N VAL A 283 -5.62 -15.04 12.79
CA VAL A 283 -6.95 -15.66 12.63
C VAL A 283 -7.54 -15.88 14.02
N SER A 284 -8.79 -15.48 14.23
CA SER A 284 -9.45 -15.42 15.55
C SER A 284 -9.54 -16.76 16.29
N ASP A 285 -9.72 -17.86 15.57
CA ASP A 285 -9.87 -19.21 16.10
C ASP A 285 -8.54 -19.98 16.22
N GLN A 286 -7.40 -19.33 15.91
CA GLN A 286 -6.10 -19.96 15.90
C GLN A 286 -5.20 -19.46 17.05
N PRO A 287 -4.37 -20.34 17.65
CA PRO A 287 -3.60 -20.02 18.84
C PRO A 287 -2.23 -19.39 18.52
N TRP A 288 -2.16 -18.46 17.56
CA TRP A 288 -0.92 -17.74 17.28
C TRP A 288 -1.15 -16.26 17.03
N VAL A 289 -0.15 -15.47 17.35
CA VAL A 289 -0.04 -14.04 17.07
C VAL A 289 1.02 -13.81 15.98
N THR A 290 0.87 -12.71 15.24
CA THR A 290 1.78 -12.34 14.16
C THR A 290 2.30 -10.92 14.34
N GLY A 291 3.56 -10.72 13.93
CA GLY A 291 4.25 -9.45 14.16
C GLY A 291 3.79 -8.34 13.21
N ALA A 292 3.61 -8.67 11.93
CA ALA A 292 3.21 -7.66 10.94
C ALA A 292 1.82 -7.10 11.25
N GLU A 293 0.82 -7.95 11.42
CA GLU A 293 -0.54 -7.51 11.73
C GLU A 293 -0.62 -6.76 13.08
N THR A 294 0.24 -7.12 14.05
CA THR A 294 0.34 -6.36 15.31
C THR A 294 0.84 -4.95 15.06
N CYS A 295 1.85 -4.76 14.22
CA CYS A 295 2.37 -3.46 13.83
C CYS A 295 1.34 -2.66 13.02
N GLU A 296 0.63 -3.29 12.09
CA GLU A 296 -0.42 -2.64 11.29
C GLU A 296 -1.60 -2.17 12.17
N LEU A 297 -1.99 -2.95 13.18
CA LEU A 297 -2.96 -2.47 14.18
C LEU A 297 -2.41 -1.29 14.97
N ALA A 298 -1.12 -1.29 15.34
CA ALA A 298 -0.51 -0.13 16.00
C ALA A 298 -0.56 1.13 15.11
N LEU A 299 -0.31 0.99 13.80
CA LEU A 299 -0.49 2.07 12.83
C LEU A 299 -1.95 2.55 12.77
N ALA A 300 -2.92 1.64 12.77
CA ALA A 300 -4.35 1.97 12.76
C ALA A 300 -4.78 2.72 14.04
N LEU A 301 -4.26 2.33 15.19
CA LEU A 301 -4.50 3.02 16.48
C LEU A 301 -3.89 4.42 16.49
N ASP A 302 -2.65 4.56 16.04
CA ASP A 302 -1.98 5.86 15.94
C ASP A 302 -2.76 6.80 14.99
N ALA A 303 -3.25 6.28 13.87
CA ALA A 303 -4.06 7.03 12.90
C ALA A 303 -5.37 7.60 13.48
N ILE A 304 -5.91 7.03 14.55
CA ILE A 304 -7.08 7.55 15.28
C ILE A 304 -6.72 8.32 16.55
N GLY A 305 -5.42 8.53 16.81
CA GLY A 305 -4.91 9.27 17.97
C GLY A 305 -4.74 8.43 19.23
N ASP A 306 -4.90 7.11 19.19
CA ASP A 306 -4.67 6.23 20.34
C ASP A 306 -3.21 5.77 20.41
N HIS A 307 -2.35 6.74 20.55
CA HIS A 307 -0.90 6.54 20.57
C HIS A 307 -0.44 5.62 21.73
N SER A 308 -1.15 5.65 22.86
CA SER A 308 -0.80 4.82 24.01
C SER A 308 -0.94 3.33 23.71
N ARG A 309 -2.10 2.89 23.18
CA ARG A 309 -2.30 1.49 22.82
C ARG A 309 -1.42 1.08 21.63
N ALA A 310 -1.12 2.01 20.72
CA ALA A 310 -0.18 1.76 19.62
C ALA A 310 1.23 1.44 20.16
N LEU A 311 1.74 2.20 21.11
CA LEU A 311 3.03 1.93 21.78
C LEU A 311 3.02 0.61 22.55
N ASP A 312 1.93 0.31 23.27
CA ASP A 312 1.80 -0.95 24.02
C ASP A 312 1.87 -2.18 23.09
N LEU A 313 1.22 -2.14 21.92
CA LEU A 313 1.29 -3.21 20.93
C LEU A 313 2.68 -3.29 20.28
N PHE A 314 3.29 -2.14 20.01
CA PHE A 314 4.63 -2.10 19.45
C PHE A 314 5.69 -2.65 20.41
N ASP A 315 5.54 -2.45 21.71
CA ASP A 315 6.39 -3.10 22.73
C ASP A 315 6.15 -4.61 22.75
N GLN A 316 4.89 -5.03 22.71
CA GLN A 316 4.53 -6.46 22.73
C GLN A 316 5.11 -7.23 21.55
N VAL A 317 5.29 -6.65 20.37
CA VAL A 317 5.84 -7.35 19.20
C VAL A 317 7.34 -7.65 19.35
N GLN A 318 8.05 -6.99 20.28
CA GLN A 318 9.52 -7.12 20.41
C GLN A 318 9.96 -8.51 20.86
N HIS A 319 9.08 -9.36 21.43
CA HIS A 319 9.39 -10.75 21.72
C HIS A 319 9.68 -11.60 20.46
N LEU A 320 9.28 -11.11 19.27
CA LEU A 320 9.57 -11.76 17.99
C LEU A 320 10.91 -11.36 17.39
N ARG A 321 11.63 -10.42 18.01
CA ARG A 321 12.92 -9.96 17.50
C ARG A 321 14.00 -11.02 17.67
N ASP A 322 14.67 -11.37 16.56
CA ASP A 322 15.85 -12.24 16.55
C ASP A 322 17.12 -11.42 16.85
N PRO A 323 18.14 -11.99 17.52
CA PRO A 323 19.42 -11.30 17.75
C PRO A 323 20.12 -10.79 16.49
N SER A 324 19.85 -11.37 15.31
CA SER A 324 20.35 -10.88 14.02
C SER A 324 19.70 -9.57 13.54
N GLY A 325 18.66 -9.10 14.23
CA GLY A 325 17.86 -7.93 13.82
C GLY A 325 16.63 -8.27 12.98
N SER A 326 16.52 -9.48 12.42
CA SER A 326 15.30 -9.95 11.75
C SER A 326 14.17 -10.22 12.75
N TYR A 327 12.96 -10.45 12.25
CA TYR A 327 11.81 -10.77 13.08
C TYR A 327 11.18 -12.10 12.67
N TRP A 328 10.83 -12.93 13.65
CA TRP A 328 9.98 -14.08 13.43
C TRP A 328 8.59 -13.63 12.99
N THR A 329 7.99 -14.35 12.05
CA THR A 329 6.66 -14.02 11.50
C THR A 329 5.59 -14.02 12.59
N GLY A 330 5.67 -14.99 13.53
CA GLY A 330 4.72 -15.04 14.63
C GLY A 330 5.07 -16.04 15.73
N TRP A 331 4.20 -16.12 16.71
CA TRP A 331 4.32 -16.97 17.89
C TRP A 331 3.05 -17.77 18.15
N GLN A 332 3.17 -19.11 18.18
CA GLN A 332 2.10 -19.99 18.59
C GLN A 332 2.16 -20.17 20.13
N PHE A 333 1.28 -19.47 20.83
CA PHE A 333 1.30 -19.43 22.29
C PHE A 333 0.87 -20.75 22.94
N ALA A 334 0.01 -21.57 22.30
CA ALA A 334 -0.38 -22.87 22.81
C ALA A 334 0.80 -23.85 22.94
N ASN A 335 1.73 -23.82 21.97
CA ASN A 335 2.90 -24.72 21.95
C ASN A 335 4.20 -24.00 22.29
N ARG A 336 4.13 -22.69 22.58
CA ARG A 336 5.28 -21.83 22.95
C ARG A 336 6.45 -21.94 21.96
N LYS A 337 6.16 -21.74 20.66
CA LYS A 337 7.15 -21.79 19.58
C LYS A 337 6.86 -20.75 18.51
N HIS A 338 7.88 -20.34 17.77
CA HIS A 338 7.70 -19.52 16.58
C HIS A 338 6.87 -20.26 15.54
N PHE A 339 5.93 -19.53 14.89
CA PHE A 339 5.04 -20.09 13.88
C PHE A 339 4.54 -18.98 12.93
N PRO A 340 4.64 -19.20 11.62
CA PRO A 340 5.44 -20.25 10.97
C PRO A 340 6.91 -20.20 11.42
N ASN A 341 7.68 -21.26 11.17
CA ASN A 341 9.09 -21.32 11.57
C ASN A 341 9.95 -20.58 10.56
N GLU A 342 9.69 -19.27 10.43
CA GLU A 342 10.33 -18.40 9.46
C GLU A 342 10.47 -16.97 10.01
N ARG A 343 11.37 -16.20 9.42
CA ARG A 343 11.58 -14.78 9.68
C ARG A 343 11.31 -14.03 8.38
N SER A 344 10.14 -13.43 8.25
CA SER A 344 9.74 -12.74 7.03
C SER A 344 10.29 -11.31 6.96
N SER A 345 10.70 -10.92 5.76
CA SER A 345 11.07 -9.54 5.44
C SER A 345 9.90 -8.58 5.67
N TRP A 346 8.67 -9.04 5.42
CA TRP A 346 7.44 -8.29 5.68
C TRP A 346 7.26 -7.94 7.15
N THR A 347 7.42 -8.89 8.08
CA THR A 347 7.34 -8.58 9.52
C THR A 347 8.40 -7.56 9.94
N ALA A 348 9.63 -7.70 9.42
CA ALA A 348 10.70 -6.74 9.68
C ALA A 348 10.34 -5.34 9.13
N ALA A 349 9.75 -5.28 7.94
CA ALA A 349 9.29 -4.02 7.33
C ALA A 349 8.19 -3.35 8.15
N ALA A 350 7.17 -4.10 8.56
CA ALA A 350 6.07 -3.59 9.37
C ALA A 350 6.56 -2.99 10.70
N VAL A 351 7.56 -3.61 11.35
CA VAL A 351 8.19 -3.07 12.57
C VAL A 351 8.87 -1.73 12.30
N ILE A 352 9.63 -1.61 11.21
CA ILE A 352 10.31 -0.34 10.86
C ILE A 352 9.29 0.76 10.55
N LEU A 353 8.25 0.46 9.77
CA LEU A 353 7.21 1.44 9.40
C LEU A 353 6.41 1.88 10.63
N ALA A 354 6.08 0.95 11.54
CA ALA A 354 5.45 1.30 12.81
C ALA A 354 6.37 2.18 13.68
N ALA A 355 7.66 1.85 13.78
CA ALA A 355 8.63 2.68 14.51
C ALA A 355 8.76 4.09 13.90
N ASP A 356 8.78 4.20 12.57
CA ASP A 356 8.85 5.49 11.88
C ASP A 356 7.61 6.34 12.16
N THR A 357 6.42 5.74 12.06
CA THR A 357 5.16 6.43 12.39
C THR A 357 5.13 6.89 13.85
N LEU A 358 5.40 5.98 14.79
CA LEU A 358 5.34 6.28 16.24
C LEU A 358 6.39 7.30 16.70
N SER A 359 7.52 7.41 15.99
CA SER A 359 8.57 8.38 16.32
C SER A 359 8.51 9.67 15.50
N GLY A 360 7.78 9.69 14.39
CA GLY A 360 7.79 10.83 13.46
C GLY A 360 9.15 11.12 12.84
N ALA A 361 10.00 10.09 12.66
CA ALA A 361 11.42 10.27 12.37
C ALA A 361 11.70 10.72 10.94
N THR A 362 10.96 10.22 9.96
CA THR A 362 11.16 10.57 8.55
C THR A 362 10.01 11.40 7.98
N GLY A 363 10.23 11.98 6.80
CA GLY A 363 9.16 12.66 6.07
C GLY A 363 8.02 11.73 5.64
N GLY A 364 8.26 10.40 5.60
CA GLY A 364 7.30 9.36 5.25
C GLY A 364 6.48 8.84 6.43
N SER A 365 6.82 9.20 7.66
CA SER A 365 6.19 8.69 8.89
C SER A 365 4.68 8.88 8.96
N GLY A 366 4.15 9.92 8.29
CA GLY A 366 2.73 10.22 8.23
C GLY A 366 1.95 9.48 7.14
N ILE A 367 2.55 8.53 6.41
CA ILE A 367 1.91 7.89 5.24
C ILE A 367 0.56 7.23 5.57
N PHE A 368 0.41 6.66 6.77
CA PHE A 368 -0.82 6.03 7.26
C PHE A 368 -1.69 6.97 8.12
N ALA A 369 -1.19 8.16 8.46
CA ALA A 369 -1.93 9.11 9.27
C ALA A 369 -3.00 9.85 8.46
N THR A 370 -4.04 10.32 9.17
CA THR A 370 -5.16 11.07 8.56
C THR A 370 -4.90 12.54 8.37
N ALA A 371 -3.85 13.08 8.98
CA ALA A 371 -3.63 14.51 9.19
C ALA A 371 -2.59 15.15 8.25
N ALA A 372 -2.24 14.52 7.13
CA ALA A 372 -1.36 15.18 6.16
C ALA A 372 -2.12 16.32 5.46
N PRO A 373 -1.75 17.60 5.67
CA PRO A 373 -2.56 18.76 5.25
C PRO A 373 -2.75 18.91 3.76
N TRP A 374 -1.97 18.20 2.94
CA TRP A 374 -1.96 18.35 1.49
C TRP A 374 -2.65 17.20 0.73
N TRP A 375 -3.09 16.19 1.43
CA TRP A 375 -3.97 15.14 0.89
C TRP A 375 -5.36 15.08 1.56
N ALA A 376 -5.72 16.10 2.31
CA ALA A 376 -7.09 16.29 2.80
C ALA A 376 -8.05 16.68 1.67
N VAL A 377 -7.91 16.08 0.48
CA VAL A 377 -8.91 16.16 -0.57
C VAL A 377 -9.95 15.10 -0.32
N GLY A 378 -11.13 15.55 0.11
CA GLY A 378 -12.30 14.72 0.42
C GLY A 378 -12.46 14.46 1.93
N SER A 379 -13.57 14.92 2.49
CA SER A 379 -14.01 14.58 3.84
C SER A 379 -14.13 13.06 3.98
N PRO A 380 -13.82 12.48 5.16
CA PRO A 380 -14.16 11.09 5.45
C PRO A 380 -15.65 10.86 5.11
N VAL A 381 -15.95 9.72 4.53
CA VAL A 381 -17.36 9.34 4.36
C VAL A 381 -17.95 9.18 5.75
N ASP A 382 -18.95 10.00 6.08
CA ASP A 382 -19.74 9.81 7.31
C ASP A 382 -20.68 8.63 7.06
N ALA A 383 -20.37 7.47 7.63
CA ALA A 383 -21.20 6.27 7.50
C ALA A 383 -22.64 6.52 8.03
N ALA A 384 -22.81 7.44 8.97
CA ALA A 384 -24.13 7.84 9.49
C ALA A 384 -24.95 8.65 8.48
N ALA A 385 -24.30 9.21 7.44
CA ALA A 385 -24.95 10.00 6.39
C ALA A 385 -25.21 9.19 5.09
N CYS A 386 -25.00 7.86 5.11
CA CYS A 386 -25.28 7.01 3.95
C CYS A 386 -26.78 7.00 3.66
N GLY A 387 -27.19 7.64 2.56
CA GLY A 387 -28.57 7.64 2.07
C GLY A 387 -28.94 6.42 1.22
N CYS A 388 -28.10 5.37 1.21
CA CYS A 388 -28.35 4.14 0.47
C CYS A 388 -29.51 3.36 1.11
N GLU A 389 -30.50 2.98 0.33
CA GLU A 389 -31.55 2.06 0.77
C GLU A 389 -30.93 0.70 1.13
N THR A 390 -31.10 0.24 2.37
CA THR A 390 -30.74 -1.12 2.76
C THR A 390 -31.65 -2.10 1.99
N PRO A 391 -31.13 -3.29 1.58
CA PRO A 391 -31.93 -4.29 0.86
C PRO A 391 -33.19 -4.75 1.60
N GLU A 392 -33.27 -4.57 2.93
CA GLU A 392 -34.43 -4.93 3.76
C GLU A 392 -35.65 -4.01 3.57
N ALA A 393 -35.50 -2.85 2.95
CA ALA A 393 -36.62 -1.91 2.73
C ALA A 393 -37.56 -2.32 1.57
N ARG A 394 -37.30 -3.42 0.86
CA ARG A 394 -38.19 -3.96 -0.20
C ARG A 394 -38.94 -5.21 0.25
N LEU A 395 -39.72 -5.11 1.32
CA LEU A 395 -40.81 -6.06 1.46
C LEU A 395 -41.93 -5.62 0.51
N PRO A 396 -42.41 -6.50 -0.42
CA PRO A 396 -43.58 -6.17 -1.21
C PRO A 396 -44.76 -6.01 -0.26
N SER A 397 -45.35 -4.81 -0.24
CA SER A 397 -46.67 -4.60 0.33
C SER A 397 -47.62 -5.56 -0.38
N GLY A 398 -48.03 -6.62 0.31
CA GLY A 398 -49.00 -7.57 -0.14
C GLY A 398 -50.31 -6.84 -0.44
N GLY A 399 -50.79 -6.99 -1.67
CA GLY A 399 -52.14 -6.77 -2.09
C GLY A 399 -52.91 -8.09 -2.15
#